data_c92c01ebdbe282ddee98c613f661ce19
#
_entry.id   c92c01ebdbe282ddee98c613f661ce19
#
_cell.length_a   1.000
_cell.length_b   1.000
_cell.length_c   1.000
_cell.angle_alpha   90.00
_cell.angle_beta   90.00
_cell.angle_gamma   90.00
#
_symmetry.space_group_name_H-M   'P 1'
#
loop_
_entity.id
_entity.type
_entity.pdbx_description
1 polymer ?
#
loop_
_entity_poly.entity_id
_entity_poly.type
_entity_poly.pdbx_seq_one_letter_code
_entity_poly.pdbx_strand_id
1 'polypeptide(L)'
;MTRTHCALAVLAATLVTAPAASACVQVGVYQDDPAAQLPVLQKRAPGVRWLSAYVTGGRPLDPALVRLANKRKVGLVVSWLPDGGTDGATQPQYRLTKVTAGRYDKSLKALAKRLRTVRRGAVLRPMPEPNTPWYAWSGTVNGNKPADYVAAFKRVRKVVRSAAKGKVKLLWSPYARSVPETPENALAAYFPGAAQVDLVGVDAYNFGNAGDLTWSAPADLFAEAYAAVQALAAKPFWIAETGSVSTGGDSAAWVAALGALPAQMPKLAAVVWFDAKQAEGDFRLTDKPTLTAVKTLAKGKC
;
A
#
# COMPACT_ATOMS: atom_id res chain seq x y z
N MET A 1 -31.67 -41.68 -56.42
CA MET A 1 -30.80 -41.56 -55.21
C MET A 1 -30.37 -40.11 -55.08
N THR A 2 -31.15 -39.33 -54.38
CA THR A 2 -30.94 -37.89 -54.14
C THR A 2 -30.31 -37.69 -52.77
N ARG A 3 -29.06 -37.18 -52.75
CA ARG A 3 -28.36 -36.87 -51.50
C ARG A 3 -28.67 -35.43 -51.07
N THR A 4 -29.36 -35.30 -49.92
CA THR A 4 -29.65 -34.02 -49.27
C THR A 4 -28.42 -33.62 -48.41
N HIS A 5 -27.85 -32.46 -48.71
CA HIS A 5 -26.76 -31.90 -47.91
C HIS A 5 -27.39 -30.98 -46.86
N CYS A 6 -27.26 -31.36 -45.58
CA CYS A 6 -27.56 -30.46 -44.47
C CYS A 6 -26.34 -29.53 -44.21
N ALA A 7 -26.53 -28.22 -44.41
CA ALA A 7 -25.55 -27.22 -44.04
C ALA A 7 -25.77 -26.83 -42.55
N LEU A 8 -24.79 -27.11 -41.70
CA LEU A 8 -24.76 -26.58 -40.32
C LEU A 8 -24.27 -25.14 -40.34
N ALA A 9 -25.12 -24.20 -39.98
CA ALA A 9 -24.73 -22.83 -39.75
C ALA A 9 -24.17 -22.71 -38.32
N VAL A 10 -22.86 -22.41 -38.19
CA VAL A 10 -22.20 -22.09 -36.91
C VAL A 10 -22.45 -20.62 -36.61
N LEU A 11 -23.30 -20.31 -35.65
CA LEU A 11 -23.45 -18.96 -35.10
C LEU A 11 -22.25 -18.65 -34.18
N ALA A 12 -21.35 -17.80 -34.63
CA ALA A 12 -20.30 -17.23 -33.80
C ALA A 12 -20.93 -16.15 -32.89
N ALA A 13 -21.13 -16.46 -31.62
CA ALA A 13 -21.52 -15.46 -30.63
C ALA A 13 -20.30 -14.59 -30.28
N THR A 14 -20.25 -13.37 -30.78
CA THR A 14 -19.29 -12.35 -30.32
C THR A 14 -19.68 -11.90 -28.92
N LEU A 15 -18.90 -12.35 -27.93
CA LEU A 15 -18.95 -11.80 -26.58
C LEU A 15 -18.47 -10.35 -26.62
N VAL A 16 -19.41 -9.39 -26.65
CA VAL A 16 -19.13 -7.99 -26.38
C VAL A 16 -18.87 -7.89 -24.89
N THR A 17 -17.59 -7.88 -24.49
CA THR A 17 -17.20 -7.56 -23.13
C THR A 17 -17.52 -6.08 -22.89
N ALA A 18 -18.51 -5.80 -22.04
CA ALA A 18 -18.77 -4.44 -21.56
C ALA A 18 -17.48 -3.88 -20.95
N PRO A 19 -17.11 -2.60 -21.21
CA PRO A 19 -15.97 -1.98 -20.59
C PRO A 19 -16.16 -2.06 -19.08
N ALA A 20 -15.19 -2.66 -18.39
CA ALA A 20 -15.16 -2.66 -16.94
C ALA A 20 -15.27 -1.21 -16.46
N ALA A 21 -16.25 -0.91 -15.62
CA ALA A 21 -16.39 0.41 -15.02
C ALA A 21 -15.03 0.78 -14.41
N SER A 22 -14.45 1.89 -14.85
CA SER A 22 -13.15 2.38 -14.36
C SER A 22 -13.21 2.41 -12.84
N ALA A 23 -12.44 1.55 -12.19
CA ALA A 23 -12.41 1.49 -10.74
C ALA A 23 -11.94 2.84 -10.22
N CYS A 24 -12.72 3.44 -9.31
CA CYS A 24 -12.37 4.70 -8.70
C CYS A 24 -11.14 4.52 -7.78
N VAL A 25 -10.04 5.15 -8.15
CA VAL A 25 -8.81 5.12 -7.36
C VAL A 25 -8.88 6.22 -6.29
N GLN A 26 -8.82 5.83 -5.03
CA GLN A 26 -8.77 6.78 -3.92
C GLN A 26 -7.33 7.26 -3.71
N VAL A 27 -7.16 8.55 -3.42
CA VAL A 27 -5.84 9.12 -3.13
C VAL A 27 -5.65 9.30 -1.63
N GLY A 28 -4.51 8.85 -1.14
CA GLY A 28 -4.00 9.10 0.19
C GLY A 28 -2.68 9.83 0.17
N VAL A 29 -2.27 10.35 1.32
CA VAL A 29 -0.97 11.00 1.49
C VAL A 29 -0.35 10.64 2.83
N TYR A 30 0.97 10.51 2.86
CA TYR A 30 1.79 10.67 4.05
C TYR A 30 2.35 12.09 4.08
N GLN A 31 2.45 12.70 5.26
CA GLN A 31 3.03 14.03 5.47
C GLN A 31 3.73 14.09 6.83
N ASP A 32 4.88 14.76 6.91
CA ASP A 32 5.68 14.86 8.14
C ASP A 32 4.93 15.64 9.23
N ASP A 33 4.24 16.73 8.85
CA ASP A 33 3.33 17.49 9.72
C ASP A 33 1.91 17.50 9.13
N PRO A 34 1.13 16.43 9.33
CA PRO A 34 -0.21 16.36 8.75
C PRO A 34 -1.19 17.38 9.35
N ALA A 35 -0.90 17.91 10.54
CA ALA A 35 -1.76 18.92 11.15
C ALA A 35 -1.70 20.26 10.40
N ALA A 36 -0.53 20.66 9.96
CA ALA A 36 -0.31 21.85 9.15
C ALA A 36 -0.57 21.61 7.66
N GLN A 37 -0.07 20.49 7.12
CA GLN A 37 0.02 20.26 5.66
C GLN A 37 -1.29 19.74 5.05
N LEU A 38 -2.02 18.82 5.70
CA LEU A 38 -3.25 18.24 5.15
C LEU A 38 -4.34 19.28 4.88
N PRO A 39 -4.59 20.28 5.76
CA PRO A 39 -5.55 21.36 5.44
C PRO A 39 -5.18 22.15 4.19
N VAL A 40 -3.89 22.41 3.97
CA VAL A 40 -3.37 23.13 2.79
C VAL A 40 -3.55 22.29 1.54
N LEU A 41 -3.15 20.99 1.60
CA LEU A 41 -3.30 20.08 0.47
C LEU A 41 -4.77 19.90 0.09
N GLN A 42 -5.69 19.73 1.04
CA GLN A 42 -7.12 19.56 0.74
C GLN A 42 -7.78 20.79 0.12
N LYS A 43 -7.26 22.01 0.32
CA LYS A 43 -7.72 23.18 -0.44
C LYS A 43 -7.35 23.07 -1.92
N ARG A 44 -6.22 22.44 -2.23
CA ARG A 44 -5.69 22.28 -3.61
C ARG A 44 -6.18 20.98 -4.26
N ALA A 45 -6.29 19.91 -3.49
CA ALA A 45 -6.74 18.58 -3.90
C ALA A 45 -7.82 18.03 -2.95
N PRO A 46 -9.07 18.50 -3.03
CA PRO A 46 -10.14 18.17 -2.06
C PRO A 46 -10.57 16.70 -2.08
N GLY A 47 -10.17 15.95 -3.11
CA GLY A 47 -10.46 14.52 -3.26
C GLY A 47 -9.56 13.59 -2.45
N VAL A 48 -8.55 14.08 -1.71
CA VAL A 48 -7.72 13.25 -0.83
C VAL A 48 -8.59 12.58 0.24
N ARG A 49 -8.52 11.23 0.30
CA ARG A 49 -9.39 10.38 1.11
C ARG A 49 -8.69 9.70 2.28
N TRP A 50 -7.37 9.52 2.22
CA TRP A 50 -6.59 8.80 3.21
C TRP A 50 -5.42 9.64 3.73
N LEU A 51 -5.17 9.55 5.03
CA LEU A 51 -3.95 10.04 5.67
C LEU A 51 -3.16 8.82 6.14
N SER A 52 -1.89 8.73 5.72
CA SER A 52 -0.96 7.69 6.17
C SER A 52 -0.14 8.19 7.36
N ALA A 53 0.17 7.30 8.27
CA ALA A 53 1.02 7.56 9.44
C ALA A 53 1.75 6.29 9.86
N TYR A 54 2.84 6.44 10.61
CA TYR A 54 3.63 5.34 11.15
C TYR A 54 3.49 5.28 12.68
N VAL A 55 3.51 4.07 13.22
CA VAL A 55 3.54 3.79 14.66
C VAL A 55 4.60 2.75 14.96
N THR A 56 5.60 3.13 15.73
CA THR A 56 6.77 2.32 16.05
C THR A 56 6.56 1.49 17.30
N GLY A 57 6.89 0.21 17.24
CA GLY A 57 6.97 -0.70 18.39
C GLY A 57 5.71 -0.72 19.26
N GLY A 58 5.92 -0.53 20.54
CA GLY A 58 4.85 -0.46 21.54
C GLY A 58 4.27 0.92 21.77
N ARG A 59 4.68 1.93 20.98
CA ARG A 59 4.20 3.32 21.15
C ARG A 59 2.71 3.43 20.80
N PRO A 60 1.96 4.27 21.52
CA PRO A 60 0.55 4.50 21.19
C PRO A 60 0.43 5.39 19.93
N LEU A 61 -0.61 5.15 19.13
CA LEU A 61 -1.02 6.10 18.10
C LEU A 61 -1.42 7.43 18.78
N ASP A 62 -0.91 8.55 18.27
CA ASP A 62 -1.32 9.87 18.77
C ASP A 62 -2.84 10.07 18.58
N PRO A 63 -3.58 10.38 19.67
CA PRO A 63 -5.00 10.71 19.55
C PRO A 63 -5.29 11.90 18.62
N ALA A 64 -4.34 12.82 18.48
CA ALA A 64 -4.49 13.98 17.61
C ALA A 64 -4.66 13.59 16.14
N LEU A 65 -3.98 12.52 15.67
CA LEU A 65 -4.16 12.00 14.32
C LEU A 65 -5.58 11.51 14.05
N VAL A 66 -6.21 10.83 15.01
CA VAL A 66 -7.60 10.38 14.85
C VAL A 66 -8.56 11.58 14.86
N ARG A 67 -8.32 12.56 15.74
CA ARG A 67 -9.12 13.81 15.75
C ARG A 67 -8.97 14.56 14.42
N LEU A 68 -7.73 14.67 13.90
CA LEU A 68 -7.45 15.30 12.62
C LEU A 68 -8.16 14.57 11.47
N ALA A 69 -8.02 13.25 11.37
CA ALA A 69 -8.67 12.45 10.34
C ALA A 69 -10.20 12.63 10.36
N ASN A 70 -10.81 12.59 11.54
CA ASN A 70 -12.24 12.79 11.70
C ASN A 70 -12.68 14.23 11.35
N LYS A 71 -11.92 15.25 11.75
CA LYS A 71 -12.14 16.66 11.41
C LYS A 71 -12.00 16.90 9.92
N ARG A 72 -10.98 16.31 9.30
CA ARG A 72 -10.68 16.45 7.86
C ARG A 72 -11.47 15.48 6.97
N LYS A 73 -12.29 14.61 7.55
CA LYS A 73 -13.14 13.62 6.86
C LYS A 73 -12.33 12.67 5.96
N VAL A 74 -11.16 12.22 6.44
CA VAL A 74 -10.31 11.22 5.78
C VAL A 74 -10.24 9.93 6.62
N GLY A 75 -9.95 8.80 5.96
CA GLY A 75 -9.57 7.57 6.61
C GLY A 75 -8.11 7.61 7.09
N LEU A 76 -7.72 6.71 7.98
CA LEU A 76 -6.31 6.52 8.38
C LEU A 76 -5.76 5.20 7.84
N VAL A 77 -4.56 5.28 7.27
CA VAL A 77 -3.69 4.13 7.02
C VAL A 77 -2.56 4.20 8.03
N VAL A 78 -2.42 3.19 8.87
CA VAL A 78 -1.36 3.18 9.87
C VAL A 78 -0.42 2.01 9.61
N SER A 79 0.83 2.33 9.30
CA SER A 79 1.93 1.38 9.23
C SER A 79 2.43 1.11 10.64
N TRP A 80 2.34 -0.14 11.08
CA TRP A 80 2.85 -0.56 12.38
C TRP A 80 4.20 -1.25 12.21
N LEU A 81 5.22 -0.67 12.85
CA LEU A 81 6.63 -1.03 12.72
C LEU A 81 7.14 -1.62 14.04
N PRO A 82 7.37 -2.94 14.16
CA PRO A 82 7.88 -3.54 15.40
C PRO A 82 9.40 -3.36 15.52
N ASP A 83 9.83 -2.13 15.68
CA ASP A 83 11.24 -1.75 15.86
C ASP A 83 11.44 -0.74 17.00
N GLY A 84 12.67 -0.27 17.18
CA GLY A 84 13.02 0.73 18.20
C GLY A 84 12.78 2.17 17.77
N GLY A 85 12.40 2.41 16.51
CA GLY A 85 12.34 3.76 15.91
C GLY A 85 13.72 4.35 15.66
N THR A 86 14.74 3.50 15.54
CA THR A 86 16.12 3.85 15.17
C THR A 86 16.42 3.30 13.79
N ASP A 87 17.38 3.91 13.10
CA ASP A 87 17.83 3.42 11.80
C ASP A 87 18.54 2.07 11.92
N GLY A 88 18.43 1.29 10.83
CA GLY A 88 19.09 0.01 10.67
C GLY A 88 18.24 -1.21 11.01
N ALA A 89 18.48 -2.27 10.24
CA ALA A 89 17.73 -3.52 10.33
C ALA A 89 18.22 -4.45 11.45
N THR A 90 19.45 -4.32 11.91
CA THR A 90 20.03 -5.22 12.91
C THR A 90 19.62 -4.83 14.33
N GLN A 91 18.43 -5.30 14.73
CA GLN A 91 17.84 -5.04 16.03
C GLN A 91 17.33 -6.36 16.64
N PRO A 92 18.21 -7.23 17.22
CA PRO A 92 17.83 -8.58 17.68
C PRO A 92 16.67 -8.61 18.68
N GLN A 93 16.51 -7.55 19.48
CA GLN A 93 15.41 -7.40 20.44
C GLN A 93 14.03 -7.23 19.79
N TYR A 94 13.98 -6.93 18.48
CA TYR A 94 12.75 -6.72 17.69
C TYR A 94 12.48 -7.83 16.65
N ARG A 95 13.12 -8.99 16.78
CA ARG A 95 12.85 -10.15 15.92
C ARG A 95 11.37 -10.50 15.85
N LEU A 96 10.93 -10.98 14.71
CA LEU A 96 9.53 -11.37 14.46
C LEU A 96 9.01 -12.41 15.45
N THR A 97 9.88 -13.27 15.99
CA THR A 97 9.52 -14.23 17.06
C THR A 97 8.96 -13.55 18.32
N LYS A 98 9.37 -12.29 18.60
CA LYS A 98 8.81 -11.51 19.73
C LYS A 98 7.39 -11.05 19.45
N VAL A 99 7.07 -10.75 18.19
CA VAL A 99 5.70 -10.43 17.75
C VAL A 99 4.82 -11.66 17.91
N THR A 100 5.27 -12.80 17.39
CA THR A 100 4.55 -14.09 17.50
C THR A 100 4.34 -14.52 18.95
N ALA A 101 5.32 -14.27 19.83
CA ALA A 101 5.20 -14.52 21.26
C ALA A 101 4.25 -13.57 22.01
N GLY A 102 3.70 -12.54 21.35
CA GLY A 102 2.70 -11.64 21.92
C GLY A 102 3.25 -10.42 22.65
N ARG A 103 4.54 -10.10 22.53
CA ARG A 103 5.17 -8.91 23.15
C ARG A 103 4.37 -7.62 22.93
N TYR A 104 3.74 -7.49 21.76
CA TYR A 104 3.03 -6.28 21.36
C TYR A 104 1.50 -6.37 21.48
N ASP A 105 0.95 -7.44 22.02
CA ASP A 105 -0.51 -7.63 22.08
C ASP A 105 -1.25 -6.49 22.79
N LYS A 106 -0.68 -6.00 23.91
CA LYS A 106 -1.28 -4.88 24.68
C LYS A 106 -1.34 -3.60 23.83
N SER A 107 -0.24 -3.23 23.19
CA SER A 107 -0.17 -2.03 22.34
C SER A 107 -1.01 -2.17 21.06
N LEU A 108 -1.01 -3.34 20.43
CA LEU A 108 -1.84 -3.64 19.26
C LEU A 108 -3.34 -3.57 19.58
N LYS A 109 -3.76 -4.08 20.76
CA LYS A 109 -5.15 -3.93 21.23
C LYS A 109 -5.53 -2.47 21.43
N ALA A 110 -4.63 -1.66 22.01
CA ALA A 110 -4.86 -0.22 22.20
C ALA A 110 -4.93 0.52 20.85
N LEU A 111 -4.01 0.22 19.94
CA LEU A 111 -3.99 0.75 18.57
C LEU A 111 -5.29 0.41 17.83
N ALA A 112 -5.71 -0.84 17.83
CA ALA A 112 -6.92 -1.30 17.17
C ALA A 112 -8.20 -0.63 17.75
N LYS A 113 -8.28 -0.50 19.07
CA LYS A 113 -9.39 0.22 19.73
C LYS A 113 -9.44 1.70 19.33
N ARG A 114 -8.29 2.33 19.10
CA ARG A 114 -8.21 3.71 18.66
C ARG A 114 -8.56 3.84 17.18
N LEU A 115 -8.00 2.99 16.32
CA LEU A 115 -8.29 3.00 14.88
C LEU A 115 -9.77 2.79 14.55
N ARG A 116 -10.48 1.95 15.30
CA ARG A 116 -11.92 1.73 15.07
C ARG A 116 -12.79 2.97 15.27
N THR A 117 -12.26 4.05 15.86
CA THR A 117 -12.97 5.32 16.06
C THR A 117 -12.81 6.30 14.90
N VAL A 118 -12.04 5.93 13.89
CA VAL A 118 -11.89 6.72 12.65
C VAL A 118 -13.17 6.58 11.83
N ARG A 119 -13.90 7.68 11.65
CA ARG A 119 -15.25 7.68 11.05
C ARG A 119 -15.26 7.25 9.58
N ARG A 120 -14.22 7.56 8.81
CA ARG A 120 -14.07 7.22 7.39
C ARG A 120 -13.39 5.88 7.14
N GLY A 121 -13.13 5.12 8.22
CA GLY A 121 -12.47 3.82 8.19
C GLY A 121 -10.98 3.91 8.48
N ALA A 122 -10.43 2.77 8.88
CA ALA A 122 -9.00 2.63 9.16
C ALA A 122 -8.45 1.35 8.53
N VAL A 123 -7.21 1.45 8.09
CA VAL A 123 -6.39 0.36 7.58
C VAL A 123 -5.16 0.24 8.46
N LEU A 124 -4.86 -0.94 8.95
CA LEU A 124 -3.57 -1.26 9.54
C LEU A 124 -2.70 -1.97 8.50
N ARG A 125 -1.52 -1.46 8.27
CA ARG A 125 -0.46 -2.01 7.42
C ARG A 125 0.67 -2.50 8.33
N PRO A 126 0.64 -3.74 8.82
CA PRO A 126 1.65 -4.23 9.75
C PRO A 126 2.88 -4.67 8.99
N MET A 127 4.06 -4.22 9.48
CA MET A 127 5.35 -4.70 8.98
C MET A 127 5.45 -4.60 7.44
N PRO A 128 5.36 -3.38 6.85
CA PRO A 128 5.46 -3.21 5.40
C PRO A 128 6.81 -3.69 4.87
N GLU A 129 6.89 -3.98 3.57
CA GLU A 129 8.11 -4.29 2.84
C GLU A 129 8.99 -5.41 3.47
N PRO A 130 8.42 -6.55 3.88
CA PRO A 130 9.18 -7.59 4.58
C PRO A 130 10.24 -8.27 3.71
N ASN A 131 10.16 -8.10 2.39
CA ASN A 131 11.03 -8.68 1.36
C ASN A 131 12.24 -7.78 1.01
N THR A 132 12.58 -6.86 1.90
CA THR A 132 13.71 -5.93 1.78
C THR A 132 14.69 -6.11 2.96
N PRO A 133 15.93 -5.59 2.92
CA PRO A 133 16.89 -5.79 4.00
C PRO A 133 16.94 -4.65 5.03
N TRP A 134 16.12 -3.59 4.87
CA TRP A 134 16.29 -2.35 5.65
C TRP A 134 15.49 -2.25 6.94
N TYR A 135 14.61 -3.21 7.24
CA TYR A 135 13.80 -3.16 8.46
C TYR A 135 14.08 -4.31 9.43
N ALA A 136 13.91 -4.07 10.73
CA ALA A 136 14.13 -5.09 11.77
C ALA A 136 13.23 -6.32 11.62
N TRP A 137 12.08 -6.19 10.95
CA TRP A 137 11.12 -7.26 10.67
C TRP A 137 11.29 -7.91 9.29
N SER A 138 12.27 -7.47 8.48
CA SER A 138 12.53 -8.08 7.19
C SER A 138 12.92 -9.55 7.32
N GLY A 139 12.50 -10.38 6.37
CA GLY A 139 12.69 -11.83 6.45
C GLY A 139 14.09 -12.31 6.09
N THR A 140 14.99 -11.40 5.69
CA THR A 140 16.39 -11.72 5.32
C THR A 140 17.40 -11.21 6.31
N VAL A 141 16.96 -10.49 7.36
CA VAL A 141 17.84 -9.86 8.34
C VAL A 141 17.44 -10.26 9.75
N ASN A 142 18.27 -9.88 10.72
CA ASN A 142 17.97 -10.03 12.14
C ASN A 142 17.69 -11.48 12.57
N GLY A 143 18.08 -12.47 11.77
CA GLY A 143 17.79 -13.89 11.97
C GLY A 143 16.32 -14.26 11.75
N ASN A 144 15.53 -13.40 11.12
CA ASN A 144 14.18 -13.68 10.69
C ASN A 144 14.16 -14.53 9.39
N LYS A 145 13.04 -15.19 9.16
CA LYS A 145 12.72 -15.91 7.92
C LYS A 145 11.35 -15.46 7.42
N PRO A 146 11.03 -15.61 6.12
CA PRO A 146 9.69 -15.30 5.59
C PRO A 146 8.57 -15.99 6.38
N ALA A 147 8.75 -17.23 6.83
CA ALA A 147 7.78 -17.93 7.67
C ALA A 147 7.51 -17.24 9.01
N ASP A 148 8.52 -16.61 9.61
CA ASP A 148 8.36 -15.84 10.86
C ASP A 148 7.48 -14.61 10.62
N TYR A 149 7.64 -13.95 9.47
CA TYR A 149 6.77 -12.84 9.07
C TYR A 149 5.31 -13.28 8.92
N VAL A 150 5.08 -14.39 8.23
CA VAL A 150 3.74 -14.97 8.06
C VAL A 150 3.09 -15.26 9.43
N ALA A 151 3.84 -15.86 10.36
CA ALA A 151 3.36 -16.14 11.71
C ALA A 151 3.06 -14.86 12.50
N ALA A 152 3.94 -13.85 12.40
CA ALA A 152 3.78 -12.55 13.04
C ALA A 152 2.55 -11.81 12.50
N PHE A 153 2.35 -11.78 11.17
CA PHE A 153 1.19 -11.15 10.54
C PHE A 153 -0.12 -11.79 11.02
N LYS A 154 -0.20 -13.12 11.06
CA LYS A 154 -1.35 -13.87 11.59
C LYS A 154 -1.64 -13.51 13.05
N ARG A 155 -0.59 -13.35 13.88
CA ARG A 155 -0.75 -12.90 15.28
C ARG A 155 -1.33 -11.50 15.36
N VAL A 156 -0.76 -10.54 14.61
CA VAL A 156 -1.25 -9.16 14.55
C VAL A 156 -2.72 -9.14 14.13
N ARG A 157 -3.08 -9.86 13.06
CA ARG A 157 -4.47 -9.95 12.61
C ARG A 157 -5.40 -10.46 13.72
N LYS A 158 -5.04 -11.56 14.39
CA LYS A 158 -5.86 -12.14 15.47
C LYS A 158 -6.16 -11.11 16.55
N VAL A 159 -5.13 -10.39 17.01
CA VAL A 159 -5.24 -9.37 18.07
C VAL A 159 -6.07 -8.16 17.62
N VAL A 160 -5.77 -7.65 16.45
CA VAL A 160 -6.41 -6.43 15.91
C VAL A 160 -7.88 -6.70 15.59
N ARG A 161 -8.20 -7.81 14.93
CA ARG A 161 -9.57 -8.14 14.54
C ARG A 161 -10.50 -8.27 15.74
N SER A 162 -10.02 -8.92 16.79
CA SER A 162 -10.75 -9.03 18.05
C SER A 162 -10.98 -7.66 18.70
N ALA A 163 -9.91 -6.86 18.85
CA ALA A 163 -9.97 -5.58 19.55
C ALA A 163 -10.74 -4.50 18.79
N ALA A 164 -10.64 -4.49 17.47
CA ALA A 164 -11.36 -3.55 16.59
C ALA A 164 -12.79 -4.01 16.26
N LYS A 165 -13.21 -5.20 16.66
CA LYS A 165 -14.52 -5.77 16.30
C LYS A 165 -14.77 -5.76 14.78
N GLY A 166 -13.76 -6.11 13.98
CA GLY A 166 -13.80 -6.15 12.52
C GLY A 166 -13.78 -4.80 11.79
N LYS A 167 -13.74 -3.66 12.49
CA LYS A 167 -13.82 -2.31 11.88
C LYS A 167 -12.49 -1.80 11.29
N VAL A 168 -11.38 -2.49 11.50
CA VAL A 168 -10.06 -2.13 10.94
C VAL A 168 -9.68 -3.18 9.89
N LYS A 169 -9.39 -2.73 8.68
CA LYS A 169 -8.92 -3.58 7.59
C LYS A 169 -7.42 -3.84 7.73
N LEU A 170 -6.97 -5.04 7.35
CA LEU A 170 -5.55 -5.41 7.30
C LEU A 170 -5.05 -5.35 5.85
N LEU A 171 -4.00 -4.58 5.63
CA LEU A 171 -3.31 -4.45 4.34
C LEU A 171 -1.96 -5.20 4.43
N TRP A 172 -1.76 -6.16 3.55
CA TRP A 172 -0.45 -6.77 3.31
C TRP A 172 0.23 -6.02 2.16
N SER A 173 1.44 -5.51 2.38
CA SER A 173 2.15 -4.62 1.47
C SER A 173 3.65 -4.94 1.49
N PRO A 174 4.15 -5.84 0.64
CA PRO A 174 5.57 -5.99 0.35
C PRO A 174 6.07 -4.85 -0.54
N TYR A 175 7.38 -4.71 -0.67
CA TYR A 175 8.00 -3.91 -1.72
C TYR A 175 7.80 -4.60 -3.08
N ALA A 176 7.60 -3.82 -4.15
CA ALA A 176 7.22 -4.37 -5.44
C ALA A 176 8.27 -5.32 -6.02
N ARG A 177 9.56 -5.06 -5.76
CA ARG A 177 10.68 -5.93 -6.13
C ARG A 177 11.44 -6.35 -4.88
N SER A 178 11.66 -7.66 -4.72
CA SER A 178 12.41 -8.18 -3.56
C SER A 178 13.88 -7.74 -3.59
N VAL A 179 14.45 -7.45 -2.40
CA VAL A 179 15.86 -7.10 -2.23
C VAL A 179 16.42 -7.96 -1.08
N PRO A 180 17.37 -8.88 -1.33
CA PRO A 180 17.84 -9.33 -2.64
C PRO A 180 16.75 -10.06 -3.43
N GLU A 181 16.88 -10.07 -4.75
CA GLU A 181 15.98 -10.79 -5.64
C GLU A 181 16.42 -12.26 -5.74
N THR A 182 15.94 -13.08 -4.81
CA THR A 182 16.20 -14.52 -4.75
C THR A 182 14.90 -15.31 -4.59
N PRO A 183 14.86 -16.60 -4.97
CA PRO A 183 13.67 -17.44 -4.80
C PRO A 183 13.16 -17.48 -3.35
N GLU A 184 14.07 -17.52 -2.37
CA GLU A 184 13.74 -17.61 -0.95
C GLU A 184 13.15 -16.29 -0.42
N ASN A 185 13.50 -15.16 -1.05
CA ASN A 185 13.01 -13.83 -0.73
C ASN A 185 11.86 -13.38 -1.64
N ALA A 186 11.32 -14.27 -2.45
CA ALA A 186 10.20 -13.94 -3.33
C ALA A 186 9.01 -13.39 -2.54
N LEU A 187 8.31 -12.41 -3.10
CA LEU A 187 7.14 -11.76 -2.52
C LEU A 187 6.13 -12.78 -1.97
N ALA A 188 5.88 -13.87 -2.70
CA ALA A 188 4.96 -14.93 -2.31
C ALA A 188 5.34 -15.64 -0.99
N ALA A 189 6.63 -15.70 -0.64
CA ALA A 189 7.10 -16.33 0.60
C ALA A 189 6.60 -15.59 1.85
N TYR A 190 6.22 -14.33 1.71
CA TYR A 190 5.70 -13.47 2.79
C TYR A 190 4.17 -13.41 2.83
N PHE A 191 3.48 -14.11 1.94
CA PHE A 191 2.03 -14.01 1.87
C PHE A 191 1.36 -14.77 3.02
N PRO A 192 0.59 -14.09 3.89
CA PRO A 192 0.00 -14.74 5.08
C PRO A 192 -1.22 -15.61 4.78
N GLY A 193 -1.71 -15.59 3.54
CA GLY A 193 -2.91 -16.27 3.08
C GLY A 193 -4.10 -15.33 2.88
N ALA A 194 -4.94 -15.60 1.87
CA ALA A 194 -6.05 -14.74 1.44
C ALA A 194 -7.08 -14.46 2.55
N ALA A 195 -7.28 -15.40 3.48
CA ALA A 195 -8.15 -15.22 4.64
C ALA A 195 -7.57 -14.28 5.70
N GLN A 196 -6.28 -13.98 5.64
CA GLN A 196 -5.59 -13.14 6.62
C GLN A 196 -5.53 -11.66 6.23
N VAL A 197 -5.88 -11.32 5.00
CA VAL A 197 -5.80 -9.96 4.47
C VAL A 197 -7.17 -9.48 4.00
N ASP A 198 -7.46 -8.21 4.22
CA ASP A 198 -8.66 -7.55 3.70
C ASP A 198 -8.32 -6.76 2.42
N LEU A 199 -7.09 -6.29 2.33
CA LEU A 199 -6.49 -5.54 1.23
C LEU A 199 -5.10 -6.11 0.95
N VAL A 200 -4.67 -6.01 -0.30
CA VAL A 200 -3.31 -6.32 -0.74
C VAL A 200 -2.72 -5.12 -1.46
N GLY A 201 -1.41 -4.97 -1.45
CA GLY A 201 -0.77 -3.86 -2.13
C GLY A 201 0.74 -4.03 -2.20
N VAL A 202 1.41 -3.02 -2.75
CA VAL A 202 2.87 -2.94 -2.79
C VAL A 202 3.32 -1.50 -2.62
N ASP A 203 4.58 -1.32 -2.27
CA ASP A 203 5.29 -0.06 -2.21
C ASP A 203 6.37 -0.05 -3.31
N ALA A 204 6.51 1.06 -4.01
CA ALA A 204 7.63 1.34 -4.91
C ALA A 204 7.71 2.83 -5.21
N TYR A 205 8.91 3.29 -5.56
CA TYR A 205 9.19 4.68 -5.82
C TYR A 205 9.92 4.87 -7.15
N ASN A 206 9.67 6.00 -7.79
CA ASN A 206 10.51 6.47 -8.87
C ASN A 206 11.56 7.45 -8.31
N PHE A 207 12.76 6.94 -8.11
CA PHE A 207 13.92 7.71 -7.64
C PHE A 207 14.61 8.51 -8.76
N GLY A 208 14.04 8.47 -9.98
CA GLY A 208 14.64 9.14 -11.14
C GLY A 208 16.01 8.55 -11.49
N ASN A 209 16.93 9.41 -11.88
CA ASN A 209 18.29 9.03 -12.26
C ASN A 209 19.28 9.18 -11.08
N ALA A 210 18.90 8.74 -9.87
CA ALA A 210 19.76 8.78 -8.70
C ALA A 210 20.71 7.57 -8.68
N GLY A 211 22.01 7.80 -8.69
CA GLY A 211 23.01 6.74 -8.75
C GLY A 211 22.85 5.88 -10.01
N ASP A 212 22.77 4.57 -9.84
CA ASP A 212 22.56 3.59 -10.93
C ASP A 212 21.06 3.38 -11.28
N LEU A 213 20.15 4.15 -10.67
CA LEU A 213 18.73 4.06 -10.92
C LEU A 213 18.36 4.83 -12.19
N THR A 214 17.27 4.40 -12.83
CA THR A 214 16.70 5.05 -14.00
C THR A 214 15.28 5.47 -13.75
N TRP A 215 14.85 6.54 -14.43
CA TRP A 215 13.47 6.96 -14.42
C TRP A 215 12.54 5.82 -14.85
N SER A 216 11.59 5.44 -14.01
CA SER A 216 10.67 4.34 -14.27
C SER A 216 9.23 4.85 -14.33
N ALA A 217 8.48 4.44 -15.34
CA ALA A 217 7.05 4.75 -15.42
C ALA A 217 6.26 3.96 -14.34
N PRO A 218 5.09 4.44 -13.91
CA PRO A 218 4.28 3.73 -12.92
C PRO A 218 3.94 2.28 -13.33
N ALA A 219 3.65 2.04 -14.62
CA ALA A 219 3.34 0.70 -15.10
C ALA A 219 4.53 -0.26 -14.92
N ASP A 220 5.75 0.20 -15.16
CA ASP A 220 6.98 -0.60 -15.03
C ASP A 220 7.27 -0.96 -13.57
N LEU A 221 6.89 -0.08 -12.64
CA LEU A 221 7.06 -0.31 -11.21
C LEU A 221 6.03 -1.29 -10.63
N PHE A 222 4.80 -1.28 -11.14
CA PHE A 222 3.69 -1.93 -10.44
C PHE A 222 3.07 -3.11 -11.18
N ALA A 223 3.20 -3.26 -12.51
CA ALA A 223 2.43 -4.26 -13.27
C ALA A 223 2.77 -5.71 -12.88
N GLU A 224 4.04 -6.04 -12.78
CA GLU A 224 4.48 -7.39 -12.41
C GLU A 224 4.06 -7.73 -10.97
N ALA A 225 4.33 -6.83 -10.02
CA ALA A 225 3.95 -7.01 -8.63
C ALA A 225 2.42 -7.08 -8.46
N TYR A 226 1.65 -6.29 -9.21
CA TYR A 226 0.20 -6.39 -9.25
C TYR A 226 -0.27 -7.78 -9.68
N ALA A 227 0.27 -8.29 -10.79
CA ALA A 227 -0.08 -9.62 -11.30
C ALA A 227 0.24 -10.72 -10.27
N ALA A 228 1.45 -10.68 -9.68
CA ALA A 228 1.89 -11.62 -8.67
C ALA A 228 1.00 -11.59 -7.42
N VAL A 229 0.67 -10.41 -6.91
CA VAL A 229 -0.17 -10.23 -5.73
C VAL A 229 -1.62 -10.67 -6.00
N GLN A 230 -2.18 -10.36 -7.19
CA GLN A 230 -3.53 -10.76 -7.53
C GLN A 230 -3.67 -12.27 -7.74
N ALA A 231 -2.62 -12.95 -8.19
CA ALA A 231 -2.57 -14.42 -8.26
C ALA A 231 -2.63 -15.06 -6.86
N LEU A 232 -2.05 -14.44 -5.84
CA LEU A 232 -2.11 -14.90 -4.44
C LEU A 232 -3.47 -14.62 -3.78
N ALA A 233 -4.04 -13.42 -4.04
CA ALA A 233 -5.34 -13.03 -3.51
C ALA A 233 -6.00 -11.96 -4.38
N ALA A 234 -7.13 -12.30 -4.97
CA ALA A 234 -7.94 -11.40 -5.79
C ALA A 234 -8.71 -10.37 -4.92
N LYS A 235 -7.97 -9.57 -4.14
CA LYS A 235 -8.47 -8.52 -3.24
C LYS A 235 -8.32 -7.12 -3.87
N PRO A 236 -9.00 -6.07 -3.33
CA PRO A 236 -8.69 -4.70 -3.70
C PRO A 236 -7.20 -4.41 -3.50
N PHE A 237 -6.57 -3.87 -4.54
CA PHE A 237 -5.13 -3.60 -4.58
C PHE A 237 -4.84 -2.13 -4.25
N TRP A 238 -3.81 -1.89 -3.46
CA TRP A 238 -3.34 -0.57 -3.12
C TRP A 238 -1.89 -0.38 -3.56
N ILE A 239 -1.58 0.72 -4.21
CA ILE A 239 -0.23 1.25 -4.17
C ILE A 239 -0.13 1.92 -2.81
N ALA A 240 0.40 1.18 -1.82
CA ALA A 240 0.25 1.53 -0.41
C ALA A 240 1.24 2.62 0.02
N GLU A 241 2.30 2.80 -0.78
CA GLU A 241 3.24 3.90 -0.64
C GLU A 241 3.97 4.12 -1.97
N THR A 242 4.06 5.38 -2.41
CA THR A 242 4.77 5.74 -3.63
C THR A 242 5.12 7.23 -3.68
N GLY A 243 6.07 7.55 -4.50
CA GLY A 243 6.46 8.91 -4.85
C GLY A 243 7.29 8.92 -6.12
N SER A 244 7.42 10.09 -6.72
CA SER A 244 8.32 10.32 -7.85
C SER A 244 9.11 11.61 -7.61
N VAL A 245 10.42 11.54 -7.75
CA VAL A 245 11.27 12.73 -7.82
C VAL A 245 11.07 13.40 -9.19
N SER A 246 11.55 14.64 -9.33
CA SER A 246 11.56 15.36 -10.62
C SER A 246 12.88 15.20 -11.38
N THR A 247 13.89 14.60 -10.76
CA THR A 247 15.19 14.39 -11.40
C THR A 247 15.11 13.29 -12.45
N GLY A 248 15.33 13.64 -13.70
CA GLY A 248 15.32 12.70 -14.84
C GLY A 248 13.99 12.62 -15.59
N GLY A 249 12.92 13.33 -15.16
CA GLY A 249 11.64 13.32 -15.87
C GLY A 249 10.60 14.28 -15.31
N ASP A 250 9.37 14.15 -15.79
CA ASP A 250 8.21 14.96 -15.42
C ASP A 250 7.34 14.26 -14.36
N SER A 251 7.42 14.71 -13.12
CA SER A 251 6.62 14.18 -12.00
C SER A 251 5.12 14.37 -12.20
N ALA A 252 4.68 15.44 -12.89
CA ALA A 252 3.26 15.67 -13.15
C ALA A 252 2.72 14.66 -14.16
N ALA A 253 3.48 14.38 -15.23
CA ALA A 253 3.15 13.33 -16.19
C ALA A 253 3.16 11.95 -15.51
N TRP A 254 4.10 11.71 -14.58
CA TRP A 254 4.16 10.46 -13.81
C TRP A 254 2.92 10.25 -12.95
N VAL A 255 2.47 11.29 -12.24
CA VAL A 255 1.21 11.23 -11.45
C VAL A 255 -0.01 11.04 -12.36
N ALA A 256 -0.03 11.68 -13.53
CA ALA A 256 -1.12 11.48 -14.50
C ALA A 256 -1.15 10.02 -14.99
N ALA A 257 0.01 9.39 -15.20
CA ALA A 257 0.12 7.99 -15.59
C ALA A 257 -0.38 7.01 -14.51
N LEU A 258 -0.30 7.35 -13.21
CA LEU A 258 -0.98 6.59 -12.15
C LEU A 258 -2.50 6.51 -12.39
N GLY A 259 -3.09 7.56 -12.92
CA GLY A 259 -4.52 7.63 -13.25
C GLY A 259 -4.93 6.69 -14.40
N ALA A 260 -3.98 6.27 -15.23
CA ALA A 260 -4.21 5.31 -16.33
C ALA A 260 -4.06 3.84 -15.91
N LEU A 261 -3.44 3.56 -14.75
CA LEU A 261 -3.20 2.20 -14.28
C LEU A 261 -4.46 1.33 -14.13
N PRO A 262 -5.66 1.85 -13.78
CA PRO A 262 -6.86 1.01 -13.66
C PRO A 262 -7.23 0.24 -14.93
N ALA A 263 -6.80 0.71 -16.11
CA ALA A 263 -6.99 0.00 -17.38
C ALA A 263 -6.23 -1.34 -17.40
N GLN A 264 -5.06 -1.41 -16.74
CA GLN A 264 -4.19 -2.60 -16.65
C GLN A 264 -4.32 -3.27 -15.27
N MET A 265 -4.72 -2.52 -14.26
CA MET A 265 -4.85 -2.96 -12.87
C MET A 265 -6.29 -2.73 -12.36
N PRO A 266 -7.28 -3.50 -12.85
CA PRO A 266 -8.70 -3.22 -12.60
C PRO A 266 -9.12 -3.29 -11.12
N LYS A 267 -8.30 -3.87 -10.24
CA LYS A 267 -8.52 -3.89 -8.79
C LYS A 267 -7.74 -2.81 -8.02
N LEU A 268 -7.04 -1.89 -8.72
CA LEU A 268 -6.41 -0.75 -8.08
C LEU A 268 -7.47 0.14 -7.43
N ALA A 269 -7.47 0.18 -6.10
CA ALA A 269 -8.48 0.87 -5.30
C ALA A 269 -7.94 2.14 -4.62
N ALA A 270 -6.64 2.22 -4.37
CA ALA A 270 -6.03 3.41 -3.77
C ALA A 270 -4.55 3.55 -4.14
N VAL A 271 -4.10 4.81 -4.12
CA VAL A 271 -2.69 5.21 -4.21
C VAL A 271 -2.40 6.14 -3.03
N VAL A 272 -1.35 5.83 -2.25
CA VAL A 272 -0.89 6.66 -1.13
C VAL A 272 0.44 7.32 -1.53
N TRP A 273 0.41 8.62 -1.69
CA TRP A 273 1.59 9.42 -2.04
C TRP A 273 2.40 9.75 -0.77
N PHE A 274 3.72 9.58 -0.85
CA PHE A 274 4.65 9.96 0.20
C PHE A 274 5.07 11.43 -0.01
N ASP A 275 4.34 12.37 0.61
CA ASP A 275 4.54 13.81 0.50
C ASP A 275 5.58 14.30 1.53
N ALA A 276 6.80 13.79 1.42
CA ALA A 276 7.92 14.12 2.30
C ALA A 276 9.26 14.05 1.57
N LYS A 277 10.30 14.53 2.22
CA LYS A 277 11.69 14.42 1.73
C LYS A 277 12.44 13.37 2.56
N GLN A 278 13.15 12.49 1.87
CA GLN A 278 14.08 11.52 2.44
C GLN A 278 15.47 11.68 1.83
N ALA A 279 16.44 10.93 2.34
CA ALA A 279 17.80 10.92 1.80
C ALA A 279 17.81 10.47 0.32
N GLU A 280 16.95 9.52 -0.02
CA GLU A 280 16.84 8.92 -1.35
C GLU A 280 16.10 9.81 -2.36
N GLY A 281 15.29 10.78 -1.90
CA GLY A 281 14.57 11.66 -2.80
C GLY A 281 13.63 12.67 -2.13
N ASP A 282 13.30 13.70 -2.90
CA ASP A 282 12.31 14.71 -2.52
C ASP A 282 10.99 14.43 -3.26
N PHE A 283 10.02 13.86 -2.56
CA PHE A 283 8.71 13.47 -3.10
C PHE A 283 7.60 14.46 -2.74
N ARG A 284 7.97 15.62 -2.15
CA ARG A 284 7.00 16.62 -1.70
C ARG A 284 6.22 17.22 -2.86
N LEU A 285 4.93 17.41 -2.64
CA LEU A 285 4.00 18.05 -3.58
C LEU A 285 4.14 19.58 -3.53
N THR A 286 5.28 20.10 -3.95
CA THR A 286 5.61 21.54 -3.87
C THR A 286 5.30 22.30 -5.14
N ASP A 287 5.43 21.68 -6.31
CA ASP A 287 5.19 22.35 -7.60
C ASP A 287 3.72 22.30 -8.03
N LYS A 288 3.31 23.31 -8.78
CA LYS A 288 1.92 23.46 -9.25
C LYS A 288 1.48 22.40 -10.27
N PRO A 289 2.30 21.98 -11.25
CA PRO A 289 1.96 20.91 -12.18
C PRO A 289 1.64 19.59 -11.48
N THR A 290 2.53 19.10 -10.62
CA THR A 290 2.36 17.84 -9.86
C THR A 290 1.13 17.89 -8.95
N LEU A 291 0.91 19.00 -8.23
CA LEU A 291 -0.31 19.22 -7.45
C LEU A 291 -1.59 19.17 -8.29
N THR A 292 -1.54 19.72 -9.52
CA THR A 292 -2.68 19.66 -10.43
C THR A 292 -2.98 18.26 -10.90
N ALA A 293 -1.93 17.45 -11.18
CA ALA A 293 -2.07 16.04 -11.52
C ALA A 293 -2.65 15.22 -10.35
N VAL A 294 -2.17 15.42 -9.12
CA VAL A 294 -2.72 14.82 -7.90
C VAL A 294 -4.20 15.21 -7.70
N LYS A 295 -4.55 16.49 -7.91
CA LYS A 295 -5.94 16.97 -7.85
C LYS A 295 -6.82 16.23 -8.86
N THR A 296 -6.32 16.01 -10.07
CA THR A 296 -7.04 15.31 -11.14
C THR A 296 -7.23 13.83 -10.76
N LEU A 297 -6.17 13.16 -10.32
CA LEU A 297 -6.23 11.78 -9.82
C LEU A 297 -7.24 11.65 -8.67
N ALA A 298 -7.23 12.57 -7.72
CA ALA A 298 -8.12 12.56 -6.56
C ALA A 298 -9.59 12.91 -6.87
N LYS A 299 -9.89 13.47 -8.04
CA LYS A 299 -11.25 13.79 -8.49
C LYS A 299 -11.98 12.61 -9.11
N GLY A 300 -11.31 11.49 -9.34
CA GLY A 300 -11.94 10.28 -9.84
C GLY A 300 -13.24 10.03 -9.04
N LYS A 301 -14.38 9.94 -9.74
CA LYS A 301 -15.69 9.78 -9.10
C LYS A 301 -15.75 8.43 -8.39
N CYS A 302 -15.63 8.45 -7.09
CA CYS A 302 -15.83 7.32 -6.21
C CYS A 302 -17.25 7.32 -5.63
#